data_6e66a87afac7ec2aade777b7193f7449
#
_entry.id   6e66a87afac7ec2aade777b7193f7449
#
_cell.length_a   1.000
_cell.length_b   1.000
_cell.length_c   1.000
_cell.angle_alpha   90.00
_cell.angle_beta   90.00
_cell.angle_gamma   90.00
#
_symmetry.space_group_name_H-M   'P 1'
#
loop_
_entity.id
_entity.type
_entity.pdbx_description
1 polymer ?
#
loop_
_entity_poly.entity_id
_entity_poly.type
_entity_poly.pdbx_seq_one_letter_code
_entity_poly.pdbx_strand_id
1 'polypeptide(L)'
;MGRKILFITTDQMRYDALGCNGGSVARTPAIDALAASGINYRRAHNQNVICMPARATIMTGQHVASHGVWMNGVSLPEDTPTIAHWLQQHDYRTAILGKAHFEPWLGSGEDFYENRMAAMGETGPHRGFEHMELANHFGMRHSHYDLWLAEHHPDIDARRYRAVTDKGQQNMTANGDTGAVQVWPTDIPKELYHTDWVAQRTMAWLATLSD
;
A
#
# COMPACT_ATOMS: atom_id res chain seq x y z
N MET A 1 -4.53 23.61 18.19
CA MET A 1 -4.36 22.19 17.82
C MET A 1 -4.92 21.95 16.43
N GLY A 2 -4.10 21.56 15.48
CA GLY A 2 -4.53 21.12 14.16
C GLY A 2 -5.28 19.78 14.22
N ARG A 3 -6.12 19.50 13.22
CA ARG A 3 -6.78 18.18 13.12
C ARG A 3 -5.75 17.14 12.70
N LYS A 4 -5.74 15.98 13.36
CA LYS A 4 -4.96 14.82 12.93
C LYS A 4 -5.78 14.05 11.89
N ILE A 5 -5.14 13.68 10.76
CA ILE A 5 -5.79 12.97 9.66
C ILE A 5 -5.05 11.64 9.47
N LEU A 6 -5.74 10.53 9.65
CA LEU A 6 -5.25 9.21 9.31
C LEU A 6 -6.11 8.65 8.17
N PHE A 7 -5.50 8.54 6.98
CA PHE A 7 -6.16 7.99 5.80
C PHE A 7 -5.65 6.57 5.55
N ILE A 8 -6.51 5.58 5.71
CA ILE A 8 -6.17 4.17 5.54
C ILE A 8 -6.81 3.65 4.26
N THR A 9 -6.00 3.11 3.35
CA THR A 9 -6.47 2.41 2.16
C THR A 9 -6.15 0.94 2.25
N THR A 10 -7.11 0.10 1.93
CA THR A 10 -6.90 -1.34 1.74
C THR A 10 -6.66 -1.62 0.26
N ASP A 11 -5.73 -2.53 -0.04
CA ASP A 11 -5.48 -2.93 -1.43
C ASP A 11 -6.44 -4.06 -1.83
N GLN A 12 -7.09 -3.91 -2.97
CA GLN A 12 -7.92 -4.94 -3.62
C GLN A 12 -9.06 -5.50 -2.73
N MET A 13 -9.54 -4.73 -1.76
CA MET A 13 -10.63 -5.17 -0.89
C MET A 13 -11.99 -4.96 -1.57
N ARG A 14 -12.79 -6.01 -1.64
CA ARG A 14 -14.17 -5.96 -2.12
C ARG A 14 -15.08 -5.32 -1.08
N TYR A 15 -16.08 -4.57 -1.55
CA TYR A 15 -17.11 -3.96 -0.70
C TYR A 15 -17.82 -4.98 0.20
N ASP A 16 -18.21 -6.12 -0.36
CA ASP A 16 -18.94 -7.19 0.30
C ASP A 16 -18.05 -8.13 1.15
N ALA A 17 -16.76 -7.85 1.27
CA ALA A 17 -15.89 -8.54 2.22
C ALA A 17 -16.06 -8.02 3.65
N LEU A 18 -16.59 -6.79 3.84
CA LEU A 18 -16.74 -6.14 5.13
C LEU A 18 -18.05 -6.56 5.81
N GLY A 19 -17.99 -6.90 7.11
CA GLY A 19 -19.17 -7.26 7.91
C GLY A 19 -20.22 -6.12 7.94
N CYS A 20 -19.80 -4.88 8.11
CA CYS A 20 -20.68 -3.70 8.10
C CYS A 20 -21.40 -3.47 6.76
N ASN A 21 -20.97 -4.13 5.69
CA ASN A 21 -21.60 -4.11 4.38
C ASN A 21 -22.37 -5.41 4.04
N GLY A 22 -22.51 -6.32 5.00
CA GLY A 22 -23.22 -7.59 4.85
C GLY A 22 -22.32 -8.79 4.49
N GLY A 23 -20.99 -8.61 4.52
CA GLY A 23 -20.03 -9.68 4.34
C GLY A 23 -20.10 -10.73 5.46
N SER A 24 -20.04 -12.01 5.12
CA SER A 24 -20.12 -13.11 6.09
C SER A 24 -18.88 -14.01 6.11
N VAL A 25 -17.96 -13.84 5.20
CA VAL A 25 -16.78 -14.71 5.04
C VAL A 25 -15.57 -14.15 5.80
N ALA A 26 -15.21 -12.88 5.57
CA ALA A 26 -14.12 -12.24 6.27
C ALA A 26 -14.58 -11.69 7.63
N ARG A 27 -13.70 -11.76 8.61
CA ARG A 27 -13.93 -11.16 9.95
C ARG A 27 -13.29 -9.79 10.01
N THR A 28 -14.10 -8.73 10.07
CA THR A 28 -13.65 -7.33 10.01
C THR A 28 -14.07 -6.49 11.23
N PRO A 29 -13.90 -6.98 12.49
CA PRO A 29 -14.49 -6.35 13.66
C PRO A 29 -14.01 -4.92 13.90
N ALA A 30 -12.76 -4.59 13.60
CA ALA A 30 -12.23 -3.23 13.78
C ALA A 30 -12.86 -2.25 12.76
N ILE A 31 -12.98 -2.65 11.49
CA ILE A 31 -13.64 -1.82 10.46
C ILE A 31 -15.12 -1.69 10.74
N ASP A 32 -15.78 -2.76 11.19
CA ASP A 32 -17.18 -2.76 11.56
C ASP A 32 -17.45 -1.81 12.73
N ALA A 33 -16.56 -1.79 13.74
CA ALA A 33 -16.64 -0.85 14.87
C ALA A 33 -16.44 0.61 14.42
N LEU A 34 -15.50 0.89 13.50
CA LEU A 34 -15.34 2.21 12.90
C LEU A 34 -16.60 2.63 12.15
N ALA A 35 -17.17 1.75 11.36
CA ALA A 35 -18.42 2.03 10.63
C ALA A 35 -19.59 2.32 11.57
N ALA A 36 -19.67 1.62 12.71
CA ALA A 36 -20.71 1.83 13.71
C ALA A 36 -20.56 3.15 14.48
N SER A 37 -19.33 3.63 14.68
CA SER A 37 -19.03 4.88 15.40
C SER A 37 -18.87 6.10 14.51
N GLY A 38 -18.79 5.90 13.20
CA GLY A 38 -18.56 6.95 12.21
C GLY A 38 -19.62 7.00 11.12
N ILE A 39 -19.20 7.31 9.91
CA ILE A 39 -20.07 7.35 8.73
C ILE A 39 -19.63 6.28 7.72
N ASN A 40 -20.54 5.39 7.37
CA ASN A 40 -20.32 4.39 6.33
C ASN A 40 -20.93 4.86 5.00
N TYR A 41 -20.08 5.31 4.08
CA TYR A 41 -20.48 5.74 2.73
C TYR A 41 -20.69 4.52 1.82
N ARG A 42 -21.89 3.97 1.80
CA ARG A 42 -22.22 2.74 1.06
C ARG A 42 -22.16 2.85 -0.45
N ARG A 43 -22.04 4.04 -1.00
CA ARG A 43 -21.95 4.34 -2.43
C ARG A 43 -20.72 5.18 -2.79
N ALA A 44 -19.63 5.01 -2.04
CA ALA A 44 -18.35 5.60 -2.42
C ALA A 44 -17.78 4.81 -3.61
N HIS A 45 -17.41 5.51 -4.66
CA HIS A 45 -16.87 4.93 -5.89
C HIS A 45 -15.48 5.49 -6.17
N ASN A 46 -14.55 4.62 -6.50
CA ASN A 46 -13.26 5.01 -7.04
C ASN A 46 -13.40 5.31 -8.55
N GLN A 47 -12.59 6.23 -9.06
CA GLN A 47 -12.60 6.61 -10.47
C GLN A 47 -11.95 5.56 -11.39
N ASN A 48 -11.21 4.63 -10.83
CA ASN A 48 -10.61 3.52 -11.55
C ASN A 48 -10.46 2.31 -10.63
N VAL A 49 -10.54 1.11 -11.19
CA VAL A 49 -10.38 -0.16 -10.47
C VAL A 49 -8.92 -0.63 -10.40
N ILE A 50 -8.02 0.03 -11.12
CA ILE A 50 -6.59 -0.33 -11.22
C ILE A 50 -5.79 0.54 -10.22
N CYS A 51 -4.76 -0.04 -9.59
CA CYS A 51 -4.09 0.57 -8.45
C CYS A 51 -3.44 1.93 -8.76
N MET A 52 -2.59 2.07 -9.78
CA MET A 52 -1.90 3.33 -10.06
C MET A 52 -2.87 4.46 -10.43
N PRO A 53 -3.82 4.27 -11.37
CA PRO A 53 -4.83 5.28 -11.67
C PRO A 53 -5.68 5.68 -10.46
N ALA A 54 -6.10 4.70 -9.67
CA ALA A 54 -6.90 4.94 -8.47
C ALA A 54 -6.14 5.77 -7.44
N ARG A 55 -4.88 5.42 -7.17
CA ARG A 55 -4.02 6.12 -6.20
C ARG A 55 -3.68 7.53 -6.68
N ALA A 56 -3.37 7.70 -7.96
CA ALA A 56 -3.17 9.02 -8.57
C ALA A 56 -4.43 9.89 -8.39
N THR A 57 -5.62 9.36 -8.68
CA THR A 57 -6.90 10.07 -8.48
C THR A 57 -7.10 10.48 -7.01
N ILE A 58 -6.87 9.58 -6.07
CA ILE A 58 -7.03 9.86 -4.62
C ILE A 58 -6.09 10.99 -4.18
N MET A 59 -4.84 10.98 -4.62
CA MET A 59 -3.84 11.95 -4.17
C MET A 59 -3.96 13.30 -4.86
N THR A 60 -4.36 13.33 -6.13
CA THR A 60 -4.46 14.57 -6.91
C THR A 60 -5.83 15.21 -6.87
N GLY A 61 -6.88 14.45 -6.53
CA GLY A 61 -8.27 14.88 -6.67
C GLY A 61 -8.72 15.03 -8.12
N GLN A 62 -7.95 14.55 -9.10
CA GLN A 62 -8.21 14.68 -10.52
C GLN A 62 -8.76 13.38 -11.11
N HIS A 63 -9.55 13.48 -12.19
CA HIS A 63 -9.93 12.33 -12.99
C HIS A 63 -8.76 11.79 -13.79
N VAL A 64 -8.82 10.51 -14.14
CA VAL A 64 -7.81 9.79 -14.92
C VAL A 64 -7.42 10.54 -16.21
N ALA A 65 -8.38 11.11 -16.92
CA ALA A 65 -8.13 11.90 -18.12
C ALA A 65 -7.30 13.17 -17.88
N SER A 66 -7.32 13.71 -16.65
CA SER A 66 -6.59 14.93 -16.29
C SER A 66 -5.17 14.64 -15.80
N HIS A 67 -5.00 13.67 -14.89
CA HIS A 67 -3.67 13.34 -14.39
C HIS A 67 -2.88 12.38 -15.31
N GLY A 68 -3.49 11.78 -16.32
CA GLY A 68 -2.84 10.99 -17.36
C GLY A 68 -2.41 9.58 -16.97
N VAL A 69 -2.56 9.16 -15.73
CA VAL A 69 -2.25 7.79 -15.27
C VAL A 69 -3.45 6.90 -15.56
N TRP A 70 -3.49 6.30 -16.72
CA TRP A 70 -4.66 5.54 -17.19
C TRP A 70 -4.54 4.01 -16.99
N MET A 71 -3.33 3.53 -16.68
CA MET A 71 -3.07 2.11 -16.39
C MET A 71 -1.86 1.96 -15.47
N ASN A 72 -1.65 0.76 -14.92
CA ASN A 72 -0.36 0.42 -14.30
C ASN A 72 0.75 0.46 -15.34
N GLY A 73 1.88 1.02 -14.98
CA GLY A 73 3.02 1.25 -15.89
C GLY A 73 3.14 2.69 -16.39
N VAL A 74 2.15 3.53 -16.13
CA VAL A 74 2.20 4.97 -16.44
C VAL A 74 2.43 5.75 -15.15
N SER A 75 3.61 6.35 -15.00
CA SER A 75 3.98 7.13 -13.81
C SER A 75 3.13 8.41 -13.70
N LEU A 76 2.77 8.74 -12.46
CA LEU A 76 2.29 10.09 -12.15
C LEU A 76 3.47 11.06 -12.31
N PRO A 77 3.36 12.17 -13.07
CA PRO A 77 4.45 13.15 -13.17
C PRO A 77 4.88 13.67 -11.79
N GLU A 78 6.18 13.89 -11.60
CA GLU A 78 6.75 14.24 -10.28
C GLU A 78 6.25 15.59 -9.76
N ASP A 79 6.01 16.53 -10.66
CA ASP A 79 5.56 17.89 -10.37
C ASP A 79 4.04 17.98 -10.16
N THR A 80 3.32 16.86 -10.26
CA THR A 80 1.87 16.87 -10.06
C THR A 80 1.51 17.22 -8.61
N PRO A 81 0.74 18.28 -8.37
CA PRO A 81 0.29 18.63 -7.04
C PRO A 81 -0.58 17.53 -6.42
N THR A 82 -0.28 17.20 -5.16
CA THR A 82 -1.04 16.21 -4.37
C THR A 82 -1.64 16.87 -3.14
N ILE A 83 -2.59 16.17 -2.50
CA ILE A 83 -3.13 16.60 -1.21
C ILE A 83 -2.03 16.73 -0.14
N ALA A 84 -0.96 15.93 -0.22
CA ALA A 84 0.16 16.01 0.71
C ALA A 84 0.93 17.32 0.57
N HIS A 85 1.17 17.80 -0.65
CA HIS A 85 1.77 19.14 -0.86
C HIS A 85 0.90 20.25 -0.27
N TRP A 86 -0.42 20.17 -0.47
CA TRP A 86 -1.33 21.16 0.10
C TRP A 86 -1.32 21.13 1.62
N LEU A 87 -1.30 19.94 2.23
CA LEU A 87 -1.22 19.79 3.68
C LEU A 87 0.09 20.33 4.26
N GLN A 88 1.23 20.09 3.61
CA GLN A 88 2.51 20.69 4.02
C GLN A 88 2.48 22.23 4.02
N GLN A 89 1.84 22.83 3.01
CA GLN A 89 1.67 24.30 2.95
C GLN A 89 0.80 24.85 4.08
N HIS A 90 0.11 23.97 4.82
CA HIS A 90 -0.74 24.30 5.96
C HIS A 90 -0.20 23.71 7.28
N ASP A 91 1.12 23.59 7.38
CA ASP A 91 1.85 23.16 8.58
C ASP A 91 1.54 21.72 9.05
N TYR A 92 1.04 20.85 8.16
CA TYR A 92 0.89 19.45 8.48
C TYR A 92 2.20 18.69 8.26
N ARG A 93 2.55 17.83 9.22
CA ARG A 93 3.52 16.77 9.02
C ARG A 93 2.87 15.66 8.19
N THR A 94 3.53 15.19 7.14
CA THR A 94 2.94 14.27 6.18
C THR A 94 3.77 13.00 6.02
N ALA A 95 3.12 11.84 6.04
CA ALA A 95 3.78 10.56 5.80
C ALA A 95 2.94 9.64 4.94
N ILE A 96 3.62 8.79 4.16
CA ILE A 96 3.02 7.67 3.46
C ILE A 96 3.71 6.37 3.88
N LEU A 97 2.95 5.44 4.44
CA LEU A 97 3.46 4.16 4.91
C LEU A 97 2.67 3.02 4.26
N GLY A 98 3.38 2.12 3.62
CA GLY A 98 2.78 1.03 2.84
C GLY A 98 2.87 1.25 1.34
N LYS A 99 1.80 1.01 0.60
CA LYS A 99 1.81 1.06 -0.86
C LYS A 99 1.59 2.48 -1.38
N ALA A 100 2.61 3.11 -1.95
CA ALA A 100 2.49 4.36 -2.71
C ALA A 100 2.01 4.09 -4.15
N HIS A 101 2.83 3.45 -4.96
CA HIS A 101 2.52 3.01 -6.32
C HIS A 101 2.08 4.14 -7.25
N PHE A 102 2.76 5.28 -7.18
CA PHE A 102 2.62 6.38 -8.13
C PHE A 102 3.53 6.20 -9.34
N GLU A 103 4.46 5.27 -9.24
CA GLU A 103 5.39 4.86 -10.27
C GLU A 103 5.33 3.35 -10.46
N PRO A 104 5.68 2.86 -11.66
CA PRO A 104 5.79 1.42 -11.92
C PRO A 104 6.87 0.79 -11.03
N TRP A 105 6.64 -0.46 -10.65
CA TRP A 105 7.62 -1.29 -9.97
C TRP A 105 8.26 -2.33 -10.88
N LEU A 106 7.81 -2.43 -12.14
CA LEU A 106 8.33 -3.35 -13.16
C LEU A 106 9.61 -2.78 -13.78
N GLY A 107 10.56 -3.64 -14.06
CA GLY A 107 11.85 -3.30 -14.67
C GLY A 107 13.01 -3.67 -13.77
N SER A 108 14.14 -3.01 -13.92
CA SER A 108 15.33 -3.18 -13.07
C SER A 108 15.12 -2.74 -11.62
N GLY A 109 13.96 -2.16 -11.28
CA GLY A 109 13.62 -1.63 -9.96
C GLY A 109 14.28 -0.29 -9.67
N GLU A 110 15.36 0.04 -10.36
CA GLU A 110 16.16 1.24 -10.14
C GLU A 110 15.72 2.43 -10.99
N ASP A 111 14.91 2.20 -12.02
CA ASP A 111 14.54 3.22 -13.00
C ASP A 111 13.56 4.27 -12.45
N PHE A 112 12.85 3.96 -11.37
CA PHE A 112 11.84 4.82 -10.79
C PHE A 112 12.24 5.33 -9.40
N TYR A 113 11.85 6.55 -9.10
CA TYR A 113 12.22 7.24 -7.87
C TYR A 113 11.78 6.49 -6.60
N GLU A 114 10.53 6.00 -6.56
CA GLU A 114 10.01 5.20 -5.43
C GLU A 114 10.88 3.98 -5.15
N ASN A 115 11.29 3.27 -6.20
CA ASN A 115 12.10 2.06 -6.08
C ASN A 115 13.54 2.37 -5.66
N ARG A 116 14.14 3.43 -6.23
CA ARG A 116 15.50 3.86 -5.86
C ARG A 116 15.59 4.28 -4.40
N MET A 117 14.69 5.15 -3.97
CA MET A 117 14.64 5.63 -2.59
C MET A 117 14.50 4.46 -1.61
N ALA A 118 13.55 3.57 -1.90
CA ALA A 118 13.35 2.38 -1.09
C ALA A 118 14.58 1.46 -1.07
N ALA A 119 15.21 1.22 -2.22
CA ALA A 119 16.42 0.38 -2.32
C ALA A 119 17.62 0.97 -1.56
N MET A 120 17.71 2.29 -1.43
CA MET A 120 18.73 2.98 -0.63
C MET A 120 18.35 3.11 0.86
N GLY A 121 17.14 2.69 1.25
CA GLY A 121 16.62 2.87 2.61
C GLY A 121 16.27 4.32 2.94
N GLU A 122 16.16 5.19 1.93
CA GLU A 122 15.84 6.59 2.11
C GLU A 122 14.33 6.80 2.28
N THR A 123 13.94 7.58 3.27
CA THR A 123 12.54 7.71 3.70
C THR A 123 11.86 9.01 3.26
N GLY A 124 12.32 9.62 2.20
CA GLY A 124 11.68 10.81 1.64
C GLY A 124 12.64 11.99 1.42
N PRO A 125 12.13 13.16 1.00
CA PRO A 125 10.72 13.45 0.73
C PRO A 125 10.20 12.80 -0.56
N HIS A 126 8.86 12.61 -0.67
CA HIS A 126 8.24 12.07 -1.87
C HIS A 126 6.83 12.65 -2.08
N ARG A 127 6.63 13.36 -3.18
CA ARG A 127 5.31 13.87 -3.65
C ARG A 127 4.49 14.61 -2.58
N GLY A 128 5.17 15.43 -1.77
CA GLY A 128 4.54 16.16 -0.67
C GLY A 128 4.46 15.37 0.64
N PHE A 129 4.92 14.12 0.66
CA PHE A 129 5.17 13.42 1.91
C PHE A 129 6.60 13.67 2.36
N GLU A 130 6.79 14.14 3.59
CA GLU A 130 8.12 14.32 4.18
C GLU A 130 8.74 13.00 4.64
N HIS A 131 7.90 11.99 4.89
CA HIS A 131 8.34 10.67 5.29
C HIS A 131 7.64 9.59 4.45
N MET A 132 8.40 8.60 4.00
CA MET A 132 7.93 7.50 3.17
C MET A 132 8.59 6.20 3.58
N GLU A 133 7.79 5.19 3.92
CA GLU A 133 8.26 3.82 4.06
C GLU A 133 7.35 2.87 3.28
N LEU A 134 7.90 2.25 2.25
CA LEU A 134 7.13 1.48 1.29
C LEU A 134 7.09 -0.01 1.60
N ALA A 135 5.88 -0.58 1.47
CA ALA A 135 5.62 -2.00 1.33
C ALA A 135 4.74 -2.16 0.10
N ASN A 136 5.34 -2.43 -1.03
CA ASN A 136 4.63 -2.53 -2.31
C ASN A 136 4.13 -3.96 -2.57
N HIS A 137 4.23 -4.44 -3.80
CA HIS A 137 3.80 -5.77 -4.16
C HIS A 137 4.66 -6.86 -3.53
N PHE A 138 4.00 -7.93 -3.12
CA PHE A 138 4.63 -9.10 -2.54
C PHE A 138 5.65 -9.73 -3.51
N GLY A 139 6.85 -10.00 -3.02
CA GLY A 139 7.88 -10.74 -3.77
C GLY A 139 8.81 -9.91 -4.65
N MET A 140 8.73 -8.60 -4.58
CA MET A 140 9.53 -7.70 -5.41
C MET A 140 10.58 -6.98 -4.56
N ARG A 141 11.69 -7.46 -4.28
CA ARG A 141 12.79 -6.99 -3.41
C ARG A 141 13.22 -5.50 -3.55
N HIS A 142 12.26 -4.58 -3.68
CA HIS A 142 12.49 -3.16 -3.95
C HIS A 142 11.68 -2.22 -3.05
N SER A 143 11.30 -2.68 -1.84
CA SER A 143 10.63 -1.82 -0.88
C SER A 143 11.38 -1.78 0.45
N HIS A 144 11.10 -0.79 1.29
CA HIS A 144 11.66 -0.69 2.64
C HIS A 144 11.35 -1.94 3.47
N TYR A 145 10.15 -2.48 3.31
CA TYR A 145 9.77 -3.73 3.95
C TYR A 145 10.65 -4.91 3.51
N ASP A 146 10.96 -5.00 2.22
CA ASP A 146 11.79 -6.09 1.69
C ASP A 146 13.22 -6.01 2.23
N LEU A 147 13.80 -4.81 2.29
CA LEU A 147 15.13 -4.60 2.88
C LEU A 147 15.12 -4.94 4.37
N TRP A 148 14.13 -4.44 5.09
CA TRP A 148 13.99 -4.72 6.52
C TRP A 148 13.88 -6.22 6.80
N LEU A 149 13.06 -6.93 6.03
CA LEU A 149 12.87 -8.37 6.20
C LEU A 149 14.15 -9.15 5.89
N ALA A 150 14.85 -8.78 4.82
CA ALA A 150 16.10 -9.43 4.43
C ALA A 150 17.22 -9.21 5.48
N GLU A 151 17.28 -8.03 6.08
CA GLU A 151 18.27 -7.69 7.09
C GLU A 151 17.99 -8.37 8.45
N HIS A 152 16.74 -8.34 8.89
CA HIS A 152 16.39 -8.77 10.25
C HIS A 152 15.90 -10.23 10.31
N HIS A 153 15.36 -10.75 9.21
CA HIS A 153 14.77 -12.09 9.13
C HIS A 153 15.08 -12.78 7.80
N PRO A 154 16.37 -13.00 7.49
CA PRO A 154 16.81 -13.51 6.17
C PRO A 154 16.21 -14.88 5.81
N ASP A 155 15.97 -15.74 6.80
CA ASP A 155 15.35 -17.05 6.58
C ASP A 155 13.87 -16.92 6.14
N ILE A 156 13.18 -15.97 6.72
CA ILE A 156 11.78 -15.65 6.36
C ILE A 156 11.73 -15.01 4.97
N ASP A 157 12.63 -14.07 4.67
CA ASP A 157 12.71 -13.45 3.34
C ASP A 157 12.98 -14.49 2.25
N ALA A 158 13.92 -15.39 2.47
CA ALA A 158 14.24 -16.47 1.52
C ALA A 158 13.04 -17.42 1.29
N ARG A 159 12.27 -17.75 2.34
CA ARG A 159 11.07 -18.58 2.24
C ARG A 159 9.95 -17.84 1.51
N ARG A 160 9.75 -16.57 1.83
CA ARG A 160 8.76 -15.72 1.19
C ARG A 160 8.98 -15.63 -0.33
N TYR A 161 10.21 -15.36 -0.74
CA TYR A 161 10.55 -15.24 -2.16
C TYR A 161 10.29 -16.54 -2.93
N ARG A 162 10.67 -17.69 -2.35
CA ARG A 162 10.38 -19.02 -2.95
C ARG A 162 8.88 -19.28 -3.04
N ALA A 163 8.13 -18.94 -1.99
CA ALA A 163 6.68 -19.14 -2.00
C ALA A 163 6.01 -18.34 -3.13
N VAL A 164 6.45 -17.10 -3.41
CA VAL A 164 5.92 -16.30 -4.52
C VAL A 164 6.20 -16.94 -5.87
N THR A 165 7.43 -17.40 -6.11
CA THR A 165 7.81 -17.98 -7.39
C THR A 165 7.21 -19.37 -7.60
N ASP A 166 7.28 -20.23 -6.60
CA ASP A 166 6.87 -21.62 -6.72
C ASP A 166 5.35 -21.79 -6.63
N LYS A 167 4.71 -21.14 -5.65
CA LYS A 167 3.26 -21.21 -5.45
C LYS A 167 2.48 -20.47 -6.53
N GLY A 168 2.97 -19.35 -7.00
CA GLY A 168 2.38 -18.63 -8.13
C GLY A 168 2.32 -19.52 -9.38
N GLN A 169 3.38 -20.27 -9.67
CA GLN A 169 3.41 -21.22 -10.77
C GLN A 169 2.49 -22.43 -10.54
N GLN A 170 2.44 -22.97 -9.33
CA GLN A 170 1.55 -24.09 -8.98
C GLN A 170 0.06 -23.71 -9.09
N ASN A 171 -0.31 -22.51 -8.69
CA ASN A 171 -1.68 -22.04 -8.80
C ASN A 171 -2.12 -21.76 -10.24
N MET A 172 -1.18 -21.59 -11.17
CA MET A 172 -1.48 -21.51 -12.61
C MET A 172 -1.80 -22.87 -13.22
N THR A 173 -1.39 -23.96 -12.59
CA THR A 173 -1.75 -25.32 -13.01
C THR A 173 -3.02 -25.76 -12.30
N ALA A 174 -3.82 -26.59 -12.94
CA ALA A 174 -5.18 -26.98 -12.50
C ALA A 174 -5.27 -27.62 -11.09
N ASN A 175 -4.17 -27.80 -10.39
CA ASN A 175 -4.07 -28.41 -9.07
C ASN A 175 -3.73 -27.39 -7.95
N GLY A 176 -3.82 -26.08 -8.21
CA GLY A 176 -3.62 -25.07 -7.19
C GLY A 176 -4.71 -25.14 -6.11
N ASP A 177 -4.34 -24.98 -4.84
CA ASP A 177 -5.25 -25.09 -3.69
C ASP A 177 -6.42 -24.10 -3.74
N THR A 178 -6.22 -22.96 -4.39
CA THR A 178 -7.22 -21.88 -4.48
C THR A 178 -7.81 -21.67 -5.87
N GLY A 179 -7.20 -22.25 -6.90
CA GLY A 179 -7.55 -21.99 -8.30
C GLY A 179 -7.24 -20.57 -8.78
N ALA A 180 -6.60 -19.74 -7.95
CA ALA A 180 -6.23 -18.36 -8.26
C ALA A 180 -4.71 -18.17 -8.15
N VAL A 181 -4.13 -17.56 -9.18
CA VAL A 181 -2.66 -17.41 -9.35
C VAL A 181 -2.00 -16.66 -8.19
N GLN A 182 -2.72 -15.75 -7.56
CA GLN A 182 -2.19 -14.83 -6.53
C GLN A 182 -2.76 -15.10 -5.13
N VAL A 183 -3.39 -16.25 -4.90
CA VAL A 183 -4.01 -16.56 -3.62
C VAL A 183 -3.51 -17.91 -3.10
N TRP A 184 -2.78 -17.89 -2.00
CA TRP A 184 -2.33 -19.10 -1.31
C TRP A 184 -2.14 -18.82 0.18
N PRO A 185 -2.20 -19.85 1.05
CA PRO A 185 -1.81 -19.72 2.45
C PRO A 185 -0.33 -19.32 2.57
N THR A 186 -0.03 -18.41 3.46
CA THR A 186 1.35 -18.02 3.79
C THR A 186 1.76 -18.62 5.13
N ASP A 187 3.03 -19.03 5.24
CA ASP A 187 3.69 -19.47 6.46
C ASP A 187 4.52 -18.36 7.12
N ILE A 188 4.42 -17.13 6.60
CA ILE A 188 5.07 -15.98 7.22
C ILE A 188 4.38 -15.67 8.54
N PRO A 189 5.12 -15.55 9.66
CA PRO A 189 4.56 -15.12 10.92
C PRO A 189 3.79 -13.81 10.77
N LYS A 190 2.63 -13.71 11.43
CA LYS A 190 1.74 -12.56 11.31
C LYS A 190 2.46 -11.24 11.59
N GLU A 191 3.26 -11.20 12.64
CA GLU A 191 4.02 -10.04 13.10
C GLU A 191 5.11 -9.58 12.13
N LEU A 192 5.51 -10.43 11.20
CA LEU A 192 6.47 -10.15 10.14
C LEU A 192 5.81 -9.91 8.77
N TYR A 193 4.49 -10.07 8.71
CA TYR A 193 3.75 -9.85 7.47
C TYR A 193 3.67 -8.34 7.16
N HIS A 194 3.74 -7.98 5.89
CA HIS A 194 3.82 -6.57 5.48
C HIS A 194 2.70 -5.68 6.04
N THR A 195 1.50 -6.21 6.26
CA THR A 195 0.39 -5.43 6.85
C THR A 195 0.68 -5.06 8.32
N ASP A 196 1.17 -6.00 9.13
CA ASP A 196 1.57 -5.72 10.50
C ASP A 196 2.81 -4.81 10.56
N TRP A 197 3.77 -5.01 9.66
CA TRP A 197 4.93 -4.12 9.53
C TRP A 197 4.50 -2.69 9.23
N VAL A 198 3.61 -2.45 8.26
CA VAL A 198 3.07 -1.11 7.96
C VAL A 198 2.39 -0.50 9.18
N ALA A 199 1.62 -1.28 9.92
CA ALA A 199 0.99 -0.81 11.15
C ALA A 199 2.03 -0.41 12.21
N GLN A 200 3.07 -1.22 12.43
CA GLN A 200 4.17 -0.92 13.36
C GLN A 200 4.92 0.35 12.94
N ARG A 201 5.26 0.50 11.66
CA ARG A 201 5.95 1.70 11.15
C ARG A 201 5.07 2.95 11.28
N THR A 202 3.77 2.81 11.03
CA THR A 202 2.81 3.91 11.22
C THR A 202 2.78 4.36 12.67
N MET A 203 2.68 3.43 13.62
CA MET A 203 2.70 3.75 15.05
C MET A 203 4.04 4.37 15.48
N ALA A 204 5.16 3.87 14.96
CA ALA A 204 6.48 4.42 15.24
C ALA A 204 6.61 5.87 14.73
N TRP A 205 6.16 6.15 13.50
CA TRP A 205 6.17 7.51 12.98
C TRP A 205 5.25 8.44 13.77
N LEU A 206 4.03 8.01 14.09
CA LEU A 206 3.10 8.81 14.91
C LEU A 206 3.68 9.15 16.28
N ALA A 207 4.46 8.25 16.88
CA ALA A 207 5.14 8.50 18.15
C ALA A 207 6.25 9.57 18.08
N THR A 208 6.72 9.91 16.88
CA THR A 208 7.70 11.00 16.68
C THR A 208 7.04 12.38 16.65
N LEU A 209 5.72 12.44 16.51
CA LEU A 209 4.99 13.69 16.44
C LEU A 209 4.74 14.20 17.87
N SER A 210 5.17 15.44 18.14
CA SER A 210 4.76 16.15 19.35
C SER A 210 3.28 16.52 19.28
N ASP A 211 2.62 16.54 20.43
CA ASP A 211 1.22 16.96 20.58
C ASP A 211 0.97 18.41 20.13
#